data_8bdc43284ab679f167b53c11e511f559
#
_entry.id   8bdc43284ab679f167b53c11e511f559
#
_cell.length_a   1.000
_cell.length_b   1.000
_cell.length_c   1.000
_cell.angle_alpha   90.00
_cell.angle_beta   90.00
_cell.angle_gamma   90.00
#
_symmetry.space_group_name_H-M   'P 1'
#
loop_
_entity.id
_entity.type
_entity.pdbx_description
1 polymer ?
#
loop_
_entity_poly.entity_id
_entity_poly.type
_entity_poly.pdbx_seq_one_letter_code
_entity_poly.pdbx_strand_id
1 'polypeptide(L)'
;MPPDNHYDTKREQEVMQPDSVEALSWLQTPDNLFRTFGGNGIRKGYAGKRAVDFVQCLCRRGAVRVTAVGVVRVQGEYVRHEAIKRGLPETDVMEATDRLVVEIPSESGGQVELINQWANTFGRRMFDVPTDTGQKYLFYWWD
;
A
#
# COMPACT_ATOMS: atom_id res chain seq x y z
N MET A 1 -14.38 -27.40 8.01
CA MET A 1 -13.10 -26.88 8.45
C MET A 1 -12.55 -25.95 7.37
N PRO A 2 -12.33 -24.71 7.71
CA PRO A 2 -11.80 -23.80 6.68
C PRO A 2 -10.45 -24.32 6.20
N PRO A 3 -10.13 -24.14 4.94
CA PRO A 3 -8.80 -24.48 4.44
C PRO A 3 -7.75 -23.72 5.21
N ASP A 4 -6.58 -24.30 5.33
CA ASP A 4 -5.45 -23.65 5.96
C ASP A 4 -5.16 -22.34 5.25
N ASN A 5 -5.30 -21.22 5.96
CA ASN A 5 -5.20 -19.91 5.38
C ASN A 5 -3.85 -19.27 5.68
N HIS A 6 -2.79 -19.88 5.15
CA HIS A 6 -1.42 -19.36 5.28
C HIS A 6 -1.30 -17.95 4.77
N TYR A 7 -2.05 -17.60 3.73
CA TYR A 7 -2.03 -16.28 3.15
C TYR A 7 -2.47 -15.22 4.17
N ASP A 8 -3.63 -15.42 4.79
CA ASP A 8 -4.14 -14.47 5.78
C ASP A 8 -3.25 -14.41 7.02
N THR A 9 -2.77 -15.55 7.50
CA THR A 9 -1.87 -15.62 8.65
C THR A 9 -0.59 -14.83 8.38
N LYS A 10 -0.01 -15.00 7.21
CA LYS A 10 1.20 -14.29 6.82
C LYS A 10 0.96 -12.79 6.73
N ARG A 11 -0.16 -12.37 6.14
CA ARG A 11 -0.49 -10.94 6.06
C ARG A 11 -0.72 -10.33 7.44
N GLU A 12 -1.40 -11.04 8.32
CA GLU A 12 -1.64 -10.60 9.68
C GLU A 12 -0.33 -10.41 10.45
N GLN A 13 0.62 -11.33 10.27
CA GLN A 13 1.95 -11.20 10.88
C GLN A 13 2.70 -9.99 10.34
N GLU A 14 2.60 -9.73 9.04
CA GLU A 14 3.26 -8.57 8.43
C GLU A 14 2.74 -7.24 8.99
N VAL A 15 1.43 -7.10 9.17
CA VAL A 15 0.86 -5.85 9.68
C VAL A 15 1.19 -5.62 11.16
N MET A 16 1.60 -6.64 11.87
CA MET A 16 2.00 -6.53 13.27
C MET A 16 3.49 -6.23 13.48
N GLN A 17 4.27 -6.18 12.40
CA GLN A 17 5.71 -5.91 12.51
C GLN A 17 5.97 -4.43 12.87
N PRO A 18 7.10 -4.14 13.56
CA PRO A 18 7.42 -2.75 13.94
C PRO A 18 7.59 -1.79 12.76
N ASP A 19 7.94 -2.31 11.58
CA ASP A 19 8.11 -1.50 10.36
C ASP A 19 6.82 -1.34 9.56
N SER A 20 5.68 -1.71 10.15
CA SER A 20 4.36 -1.55 9.56
C SER A 20 3.65 -0.35 10.15
N VAL A 21 2.97 0.42 9.30
CA VAL A 21 2.23 1.61 9.72
C VAL A 21 0.89 1.66 8.98
N GLU A 22 -0.10 2.26 9.62
CA GLU A 22 -1.36 2.53 8.93
C GLU A 22 -1.08 3.55 7.83
N ALA A 23 -1.44 3.19 6.58
CA ALA A 23 -0.97 3.91 5.40
C ALA A 23 -1.45 5.36 5.34
N LEU A 24 -2.73 5.59 5.61
CA LEU A 24 -3.28 6.95 5.48
C LEU A 24 -2.70 7.90 6.51
N SER A 25 -2.59 7.48 7.76
CA SER A 25 -1.97 8.28 8.82
C SER A 25 -0.52 8.57 8.52
N TRP A 26 0.22 7.57 8.03
CA TRP A 26 1.61 7.71 7.65
C TRP A 26 1.79 8.76 6.53
N LEU A 27 0.97 8.67 5.49
CA LEU A 27 1.04 9.59 4.36
C LEU A 27 0.63 11.02 4.74
N GLN A 28 -0.23 11.18 5.72
CA GLN A 28 -0.78 12.47 6.14
C GLN A 28 -0.05 13.06 7.35
N THR A 29 1.00 12.41 7.85
CA THR A 29 1.79 12.97 8.96
C THR A 29 2.42 14.29 8.55
N PRO A 30 2.21 15.37 9.32
CA PRO A 30 2.71 16.71 8.95
C PRO A 30 4.20 16.87 9.29
N ASP A 31 5.05 16.39 8.40
CA ASP A 31 6.49 16.57 8.47
C ASP A 31 7.04 16.74 7.05
N ASN A 32 8.36 16.91 6.93
CA ASN A 32 9.02 17.14 5.65
C ASN A 32 9.62 15.88 5.04
N LEU A 33 9.09 14.72 5.37
CA LEU A 33 9.58 13.47 4.79
C LEU A 33 8.90 13.21 3.44
N PHE A 34 9.68 12.68 2.51
CA PHE A 34 9.18 12.16 1.26
C PHE A 34 8.66 10.74 1.54
N ARG A 35 7.36 10.53 1.44
CA ARG A 35 6.75 9.21 1.65
C ARG A 35 6.19 8.68 0.35
N THR A 36 6.55 7.45 0.02
CA THR A 36 6.13 6.84 -1.24
C THR A 36 5.86 5.36 -1.05
N PHE A 37 4.94 4.83 -1.82
CA PHE A 37 4.73 3.39 -1.92
C PHE A 37 4.49 3.02 -3.37
N GLY A 38 4.73 1.75 -3.67
CA GLY A 38 4.48 1.21 -4.99
C GLY A 38 5.54 1.62 -6.00
N GLY A 39 5.63 0.83 -7.03
CA GLY A 39 6.59 1.07 -8.09
C GLY A 39 7.99 0.59 -7.75
N ASN A 40 8.80 0.50 -8.78
CA ASN A 40 10.18 0.07 -8.67
C ASN A 40 11.06 1.31 -8.54
N GLY A 41 11.38 1.67 -7.31
CA GLY A 41 12.18 2.83 -6.99
C GLY A 41 11.38 4.11 -6.88
N ILE A 42 12.07 5.16 -6.49
CA ILE A 42 11.49 6.46 -6.12
C ILE A 42 10.70 7.12 -7.25
N ARG A 43 11.09 6.90 -8.51
CA ARG A 43 10.51 7.59 -9.66
C ARG A 43 9.12 7.08 -10.04
N LYS A 44 8.79 5.85 -9.70
CA LYS A 44 7.57 5.17 -10.14
C LYS A 44 6.52 5.06 -9.03
N GLY A 45 6.89 5.34 -7.81
CA GLY A 45 6.00 5.22 -6.67
C GLY A 45 4.94 6.31 -6.60
N TYR A 46 3.92 6.05 -5.81
CA TYR A 46 2.90 7.04 -5.46
C TYR A 46 3.41 7.89 -4.31
N ALA A 47 3.32 9.20 -4.44
CA ALA A 47 3.74 10.12 -3.39
C ALA A 47 2.80 11.33 -3.33
N GLY A 48 2.80 12.03 -2.21
CA GLY A 48 1.99 13.23 -2.02
C GLY A 48 0.50 12.96 -2.17
N LYS A 49 -0.21 13.87 -2.80
CA LYS A 49 -1.66 13.77 -3.01
C LYS A 49 -2.05 12.48 -3.74
N ARG A 50 -1.25 12.07 -4.72
CA ARG A 50 -1.52 10.86 -5.49
C ARG A 50 -1.53 9.61 -4.61
N ALA A 51 -0.60 9.53 -3.65
CA ALA A 51 -0.54 8.43 -2.70
C ALA A 51 -1.77 8.43 -1.78
N VAL A 52 -2.11 9.59 -1.24
CA VAL A 52 -3.28 9.75 -0.38
C VAL A 52 -4.55 9.37 -1.13
N ASP A 53 -4.71 9.86 -2.35
CA ASP A 53 -5.90 9.56 -3.17
C ASP A 53 -6.04 8.06 -3.44
N PHE A 54 -4.94 7.37 -3.68
CA PHE A 54 -4.95 5.93 -3.89
C PHE A 54 -5.49 5.19 -2.66
N VAL A 55 -4.95 5.49 -1.48
CA VAL A 55 -5.37 4.85 -0.23
C VAL A 55 -6.80 5.21 0.11
N GLN A 56 -7.19 6.47 -0.06
CA GLN A 56 -8.56 6.91 0.19
C GLN A 56 -9.55 6.22 -0.75
N CYS A 57 -9.16 5.97 -1.99
CA CYS A 57 -9.99 5.22 -2.94
C CYS A 57 -10.26 3.80 -2.42
N LEU A 58 -9.24 3.12 -1.89
CA LEU A 58 -9.42 1.80 -1.28
C LEU A 58 -10.39 1.86 -0.10
N CYS A 59 -10.24 2.86 0.74
CA CYS A 59 -11.13 3.03 1.91
C CYS A 59 -12.57 3.30 1.48
N ARG A 60 -12.77 4.12 0.45
CA ARG A 60 -14.12 4.38 -0.08
C ARG A 60 -14.75 3.14 -0.70
N ARG A 61 -13.96 2.22 -1.19
CA ARG A 61 -14.43 0.94 -1.75
C ARG A 61 -14.68 -0.12 -0.68
N GLY A 62 -14.44 0.22 0.59
CA GLY A 62 -14.79 -0.64 1.71
C GLY A 62 -13.62 -1.25 2.47
N ALA A 63 -12.38 -0.88 2.15
CA ALA A 63 -11.23 -1.37 2.92
C ALA A 63 -11.36 -0.97 4.38
N VAL A 64 -11.21 -1.94 5.27
CA VAL A 64 -11.26 -1.71 6.72
C VAL A 64 -10.00 -1.00 7.18
N ARG A 65 -8.85 -1.40 6.62
CA ARG A 65 -7.54 -0.83 6.94
C ARG A 65 -6.59 -1.07 5.79
N VAL A 66 -5.75 -0.09 5.51
CA VAL A 66 -4.63 -0.22 4.56
C VAL A 66 -3.35 -0.02 5.36
N THR A 67 -2.47 -1.00 5.33
CA THR A 67 -1.21 -0.98 6.08
C THR A 67 -0.04 -0.99 5.12
N ALA A 68 0.87 -0.02 5.28
CA ALA A 68 2.16 -0.04 4.60
C ALA A 68 3.09 -0.94 5.41
N VAL A 69 3.60 -2.00 4.79
CA VAL A 69 4.44 -2.99 5.48
C VAL A 69 5.86 -2.93 4.95
N GLY A 70 6.83 -3.21 5.83
CA GLY A 70 8.24 -3.19 5.45
C GLY A 70 8.72 -1.79 5.06
N VAL A 71 8.29 -0.77 5.77
CA VAL A 71 8.71 0.62 5.50
C VAL A 71 10.19 0.78 5.80
N VAL A 72 10.93 1.31 4.83
CA VAL A 72 12.36 1.59 4.98
C VAL A 72 12.62 3.08 4.87
N ARG A 73 13.66 3.55 5.54
CA ARG A 73 14.10 4.94 5.50
C ARG A 73 15.40 5.04 4.73
N VAL A 74 15.43 5.95 3.76
CA VAL A 74 16.58 6.17 2.87
C VAL A 74 16.88 7.66 2.82
N GLN A 75 18.16 8.02 2.77
CA GLN A 75 18.61 9.39 2.69
C GLN A 75 19.56 9.58 1.52
N GLY A 76 19.45 10.71 0.82
CA GLY A 76 20.36 11.01 -0.28
C GLY A 76 19.91 12.19 -1.14
N GLU A 77 20.82 12.71 -1.93
CA GLU A 77 20.57 13.82 -2.85
C GLU A 77 19.50 13.47 -3.88
N TYR A 78 19.46 12.24 -4.35
CA TYR A 78 18.45 11.82 -5.31
C TYR A 78 17.03 11.93 -4.74
N VAL A 79 16.87 11.80 -3.44
CA VAL A 79 15.57 12.00 -2.76
C VAL A 79 15.17 13.47 -2.87
N ARG A 80 16.12 14.38 -2.60
CA ARG A 80 15.87 15.83 -2.67
C ARG A 80 15.45 16.24 -4.09
N HIS A 81 16.17 15.78 -5.09
CA HIS A 81 15.85 16.08 -6.47
C HIS A 81 14.46 15.59 -6.86
N GLU A 82 14.12 14.38 -6.44
CA GLU A 82 12.82 13.81 -6.76
C GLU A 82 11.68 14.53 -6.03
N ALA A 83 11.89 14.92 -4.78
CA ALA A 83 10.90 15.69 -4.02
C ALA A 83 10.60 17.02 -4.72
N ILE A 84 11.64 17.75 -5.11
CA ILE A 84 11.49 19.04 -5.84
C ILE A 84 10.78 18.81 -7.17
N LYS A 85 11.18 17.80 -7.92
CA LYS A 85 10.61 17.47 -9.21
C LYS A 85 9.11 17.18 -9.14
N ARG A 86 8.66 16.57 -8.04
CA ARG A 86 7.25 16.22 -7.83
C ARG A 86 6.47 17.34 -7.14
N GLY A 87 7.09 18.49 -6.86
CA GLY A 87 6.41 19.57 -6.18
C GLY A 87 6.14 19.33 -4.71
N LEU A 88 6.91 18.45 -4.09
CA LEU A 88 6.80 18.11 -2.66
C LEU A 88 7.77 18.96 -1.84
N PRO A 89 7.57 19.07 -0.51
CA PRO A 89 8.53 19.77 0.34
C PRO A 89 9.94 19.21 0.18
N GLU A 90 10.92 20.11 0.09
CA GLU A 90 12.30 19.73 -0.11
C GLU A 90 12.80 18.93 1.08
N THR A 91 13.30 17.73 0.82
CA THR A 91 13.86 16.84 1.84
C THR A 91 14.81 15.86 1.18
N ASP A 92 15.83 15.43 1.90
CA ASP A 92 16.73 14.36 1.47
C ASP A 92 16.42 13.03 2.15
N VAL A 93 15.34 12.96 2.94
CA VAL A 93 14.93 11.75 3.65
C VAL A 93 13.63 11.22 3.10
N MET A 94 13.62 9.94 2.77
CA MET A 94 12.47 9.23 2.23
C MET A 94 12.12 8.05 3.13
N GLU A 95 10.81 7.84 3.31
CA GLU A 95 10.26 6.57 3.81
C GLU A 95 9.48 5.91 2.68
N ALA A 96 9.71 4.63 2.46
CA ALA A 96 9.15 3.94 1.31
C ALA A 96 8.83 2.49 1.60
N THR A 97 7.84 1.98 0.89
CA THR A 97 7.56 0.55 0.85
C THR A 97 7.09 0.15 -0.56
N ASP A 98 7.34 -1.08 -0.93
CA ASP A 98 6.81 -1.68 -2.15
C ASP A 98 5.55 -2.52 -1.89
N ARG A 99 5.04 -2.53 -0.66
CA ARG A 99 3.95 -3.43 -0.26
C ARG A 99 2.89 -2.71 0.57
N LEU A 100 1.64 -2.96 0.22
CA LEU A 100 0.49 -2.60 1.05
C LEU A 100 -0.32 -3.85 1.34
N VAL A 101 -0.81 -3.97 2.57
CA VAL A 101 -1.76 -5.00 2.94
C VAL A 101 -3.10 -4.33 3.18
N VAL A 102 -4.10 -4.75 2.44
CA VAL A 102 -5.46 -4.19 2.51
C VAL A 102 -6.35 -5.18 3.22
N GLU A 103 -6.91 -4.78 4.37
CA GLU A 103 -7.88 -5.59 5.10
C GLU A 103 -9.24 -5.38 4.48
N ILE A 104 -9.86 -6.47 4.04
CA ILE A 104 -11.16 -6.41 3.40
C ILE A 104 -12.26 -6.78 4.37
N PRO A 105 -13.47 -6.24 4.20
CA PRO A 105 -14.57 -6.53 5.11
C PRO A 105 -15.02 -7.98 4.99
N SER A 106 -15.57 -8.51 6.07
CA SER A 106 -16.12 -9.87 6.08
C SER A 106 -17.44 -9.99 5.33
N GLU A 107 -18.05 -8.87 4.96
CA GLU A 107 -19.33 -8.85 4.26
C GLU A 107 -19.14 -8.88 2.75
N SER A 108 -19.94 -9.69 2.08
CA SER A 108 -19.74 -10.11 0.69
C SER A 108 -19.78 -9.02 -0.37
N GLY A 109 -20.35 -7.85 -0.11
CA GLY A 109 -20.47 -6.80 -1.13
C GLY A 109 -19.20 -5.97 -1.33
N GLY A 110 -18.49 -5.67 -0.24
CA GLY A 110 -17.28 -4.84 -0.29
C GLY A 110 -16.05 -5.58 -0.81
N GLN A 111 -16.04 -6.89 -0.70
CA GLN A 111 -14.92 -7.71 -1.16
C GLN A 111 -14.74 -7.62 -2.68
N VAL A 112 -15.84 -7.72 -3.41
CA VAL A 112 -15.82 -7.71 -4.88
C VAL A 112 -15.24 -6.39 -5.41
N GLU A 113 -15.62 -5.26 -4.83
CA GLU A 113 -15.11 -3.95 -5.22
C GLU A 113 -13.60 -3.85 -5.05
N LEU A 114 -13.10 -4.33 -3.92
CA LEU A 114 -11.66 -4.28 -3.61
C LEU A 114 -10.86 -5.24 -4.49
N ILE A 115 -11.39 -6.42 -4.74
CA ILE A 115 -10.76 -7.40 -5.64
C ILE A 115 -10.68 -6.82 -7.05
N ASN A 116 -11.75 -6.18 -7.52
CA ASN A 116 -11.76 -5.51 -8.83
C ASN A 116 -10.75 -4.37 -8.88
N GLN A 117 -10.62 -3.60 -7.81
CA GLN A 117 -9.63 -2.52 -7.74
C GLN A 117 -8.21 -3.08 -7.78
N TRP A 118 -7.96 -4.18 -7.09
CA TRP A 118 -6.67 -4.86 -7.16
C TRP A 118 -6.35 -5.27 -8.61
N ALA A 119 -7.31 -5.89 -9.27
CA ALA A 119 -7.16 -6.33 -10.65
C ALA A 119 -6.90 -5.15 -11.60
N ASN A 120 -7.57 -4.02 -11.39
CA ASN A 120 -7.36 -2.82 -12.19
C ASN A 120 -5.98 -2.21 -11.96
N THR A 121 -5.47 -2.29 -10.73
CA THR A 121 -4.15 -1.76 -10.39
C THR A 121 -3.03 -2.54 -11.05
N PHE A 122 -3.11 -3.86 -11.00
CA PHE A 122 -2.03 -4.74 -11.48
C PHE A 122 -2.26 -5.29 -12.88
N GLY A 123 -3.49 -5.18 -13.38
CA GLY A 123 -3.86 -5.77 -14.65
C GLY A 123 -3.91 -7.29 -14.60
N ARG A 124 -4.35 -7.89 -15.68
CA ARG A 124 -4.50 -9.36 -15.76
C ARG A 124 -3.19 -10.11 -15.99
N ARG A 125 -2.09 -9.39 -16.07
CA ARG A 125 -0.77 -9.98 -16.35
C ARG A 125 -0.04 -10.46 -15.12
N MET A 126 -0.45 -9.96 -13.97
CA MET A 126 0.16 -10.42 -12.73
C MET A 126 -0.58 -11.68 -12.30
N PHE A 127 0.18 -12.53 -11.63
CA PHE A 127 -0.24 -13.81 -11.10
C PHE A 127 -1.64 -13.71 -10.52
N ASP A 128 -2.43 -14.70 -10.76
CA ASP A 128 -3.70 -14.99 -10.08
C ASP A 128 -4.46 -13.74 -9.62
N VAL A 129 -5.31 -13.22 -10.48
CA VAL A 129 -6.33 -12.26 -10.03
C VAL A 129 -6.96 -12.86 -8.79
N PRO A 130 -6.87 -12.21 -7.62
CA PRO A 130 -7.47 -12.78 -6.43
C PRO A 130 -8.96 -12.97 -6.68
N THR A 131 -9.39 -14.19 -6.57
CA THR A 131 -10.80 -14.49 -6.54
C THR A 131 -11.25 -14.38 -5.09
N ASP A 132 -12.53 -14.18 -4.87
CA ASP A 132 -13.08 -14.18 -3.52
C ASP A 132 -13.02 -15.61 -2.97
N THR A 133 -12.06 -15.86 -2.11
CA THR A 133 -11.89 -17.13 -1.41
C THR A 133 -12.22 -17.00 0.07
N GLY A 134 -12.85 -15.87 0.47
CA GLY A 134 -13.12 -15.59 1.86
C GLY A 134 -11.91 -15.04 2.60
N GLN A 135 -10.87 -14.64 1.89
CA GLN A 135 -9.67 -14.06 2.49
C GLN A 135 -9.98 -12.73 3.19
N LYS A 136 -9.21 -12.43 4.25
CA LYS A 136 -9.31 -11.18 4.99
C LYS A 136 -8.47 -10.06 4.40
N TYR A 137 -7.48 -10.39 3.57
CA TYR A 137 -6.49 -9.44 3.11
C TYR A 137 -6.27 -9.54 1.62
N LEU A 138 -5.95 -8.39 1.00
CA LEU A 138 -5.36 -8.30 -0.33
C LEU A 138 -3.94 -7.80 -0.19
N PHE A 139 -3.05 -8.36 -0.98
CA PHE A 139 -1.65 -8.00 -0.97
C PHE A 139 -1.32 -7.22 -2.24
N TYR A 140 -0.95 -5.96 -2.05
CA TYR A 140 -0.48 -5.09 -3.12
C TYR A 140 1.04 -5.08 -3.05
N TRP A 141 1.65 -5.63 -4.08
CA TRP A 141 3.10 -5.70 -4.18
C TRP A 141 3.53 -5.21 -5.55
N TRP A 142 4.46 -4.27 -5.55
CA TRP A 142 5.03 -3.70 -6.77
C TRP A 142 6.49 -4.15 -6.89
N ASP A 143 6.81 -4.64 -8.08
CA ASP A 143 8.16 -5.08 -8.38
C ASP A 143 8.97 -3.98 -9.10
#